data_99d08c62316aa1aa053beea38647a7c9
#
_entry.id   99d08c62316aa1aa053beea38647a7c9
#
_cell.length_a   1.000
_cell.length_b   1.000
_cell.length_c   1.000
_cell.angle_alpha   90.00
_cell.angle_beta   90.00
_cell.angle_gamma   90.00
#
_symmetry.space_group_name_H-M   'P 1'
#
loop_
_entity.id
_entity.type
_entity.pdbx_description
1 polymer ?
#
loop_
_entity_poly.entity_id
_entity_poly.type
_entity_poly.pdbx_seq_one_letter_code
_entity_poly.pdbx_strand_id
1 'polypeptide(L)'
;AEHMGLPYHQAGIRELERPREPEVTASANGHAGFMAVSEGSRPFTRYGYADFLREDRQYGVFYRVWPGTQRLLLWGDPAMAAGYGRHSSIAGSRGVEWCEPLSFKGREGWGASGPRDGYADLSLHPAGGDWEKYRYAYRLLGRLTYGPDASPETWRRYLRTEFGQAAGDAEAALANASRILPLVTTAHHPSASNNYYWAEISSNLAIVWRGDQGRPAYYWDMPYPWRFGTVSALDPELFSSADEFVGEALEGRRSGRYSPLDVAGWLDGFSRAAERHLARMRAGITDGADPKVRRWAVDVAIQACLGRFFAEKLRTAVRYEEHAATGRAQPLRNALRSYRAARAAWAEGAGHASGVYLDDLAFGEEPHLRGSWSDRLVEIDADIAAIEAALSALDPAAAREDDTSLSVIEERYAREPPAVRVSHTPPASFCRGDRITIALGLDMPSQGTTVTARLRYRHLDQAERYAVVDMERRGEYHVATIPGSYSDSPYPVQYFFELRDLRDNVWQYPGLNADLSNQPYFVLRHARRGRCDDRHDLQRMSGASG
;
A
#
# COMPACT_ATOMS: atom_id res chain seq x y z
N ALA A 1 -3.21 0.99 -5.55
CA ALA A 1 -3.52 -0.08 -6.50
C ALA A 1 -2.67 -1.28 -6.16
N GLU A 2 -3.29 -2.42 -6.03
CA GLU A 2 -2.54 -3.64 -5.77
C GLU A 2 -1.66 -3.99 -6.95
N HIS A 3 -0.41 -4.24 -6.66
CA HIS A 3 0.57 -4.56 -7.64
C HIS A 3 0.64 -6.07 -7.84
N MET A 4 0.47 -6.52 -9.05
CA MET A 4 0.68 -7.90 -9.44
C MET A 4 2.11 -8.13 -9.87
N GLY A 5 2.77 -9.10 -9.25
CA GLY A 5 4.01 -9.59 -9.76
C GLY A 5 3.90 -10.04 -11.20
N LEU A 6 4.73 -9.48 -12.06
CA LEU A 6 4.74 -9.89 -13.46
C LEU A 6 5.54 -11.17 -13.62
N PRO A 7 5.01 -12.14 -14.36
CA PRO A 7 5.73 -13.34 -14.67
C PRO A 7 7.01 -13.06 -15.47
N TYR A 8 7.96 -13.96 -15.37
CA TYR A 8 9.27 -13.89 -16.02
C TYR A 8 9.21 -13.65 -17.53
N HIS A 9 8.18 -14.13 -18.21
CA HIS A 9 8.05 -13.94 -19.65
C HIS A 9 7.86 -12.50 -20.10
N GLN A 10 7.61 -11.57 -19.19
CA GLN A 10 7.52 -10.14 -19.50
C GLN A 10 8.87 -9.43 -19.54
N ALA A 11 9.96 -10.09 -19.13
CA ALA A 11 11.29 -9.53 -19.22
C ALA A 11 11.67 -9.16 -20.66
N GLY A 12 11.36 -10.02 -21.62
CA GLY A 12 11.65 -9.76 -23.03
C GLY A 12 10.93 -8.53 -23.60
N ILE A 13 9.73 -8.23 -23.14
CA ILE A 13 9.00 -7.02 -23.54
C ILE A 13 9.75 -5.77 -23.06
N ARG A 14 10.20 -5.77 -21.83
CA ARG A 14 10.98 -4.65 -21.25
C ARG A 14 12.27 -4.40 -21.98
N GLU A 15 13.00 -5.46 -22.32
CA GLU A 15 14.25 -5.37 -23.06
C GLU A 15 14.05 -4.77 -24.44
N LEU A 16 12.94 -5.10 -25.08
CA LEU A 16 12.61 -4.55 -26.40
C LEU A 16 12.17 -3.09 -26.37
N GLU A 17 11.46 -2.69 -25.32
CA GLU A 17 10.91 -1.33 -25.25
C GLU A 17 11.85 -0.30 -24.62
N ARG A 18 12.57 -0.70 -23.59
CA ARG A 18 13.44 0.20 -22.84
C ARG A 18 14.54 -0.60 -22.15
N PRO A 19 15.75 -0.63 -22.70
CA PRO A 19 16.89 -1.16 -21.99
C PRO A 19 17.05 -0.45 -20.64
N ARG A 20 17.21 -1.19 -19.57
CA ARG A 20 17.53 -0.62 -18.28
C ARG A 20 19.00 -0.29 -18.20
N GLU A 21 19.32 0.72 -17.41
CA GLU A 21 20.72 1.04 -17.14
C GLU A 21 21.42 -0.15 -16.48
N PRO A 22 22.66 -0.47 -16.87
CA PRO A 22 23.39 -1.64 -16.37
C PRO A 22 23.52 -1.70 -14.85
N GLU A 23 23.62 -0.55 -14.20
CA GLU A 23 23.73 -0.44 -12.75
C GLU A 23 22.48 -0.94 -12.00
N VAL A 24 21.30 -0.66 -12.54
CA VAL A 24 20.04 -1.11 -11.96
C VAL A 24 19.85 -2.61 -12.10
N THR A 25 20.35 -3.20 -13.18
CA THR A 25 20.29 -4.64 -13.41
C THR A 25 21.34 -5.41 -12.63
N ALA A 26 22.50 -4.81 -12.36
CA ALA A 26 23.57 -5.44 -11.60
C ALA A 26 23.23 -5.63 -10.12
N SER A 27 22.41 -4.73 -9.54
CA SER A 27 22.02 -4.78 -8.13
C SER A 27 21.00 -5.88 -7.79
N ALA A 28 20.43 -6.53 -8.77
CA ALA A 28 19.37 -7.54 -8.57
C ALA A 28 19.90 -8.94 -8.17
N ASN A 29 21.02 -9.02 -7.45
CA ASN A 29 21.59 -10.27 -6.92
C ASN A 29 21.68 -11.42 -7.96
N GLY A 30 22.04 -11.08 -9.19
CA GLY A 30 22.09 -12.06 -10.30
C GLY A 30 20.74 -12.32 -10.99
N HIS A 31 19.65 -11.71 -10.53
CA HIS A 31 18.34 -11.79 -11.16
C HIS A 31 18.08 -10.56 -12.04
N ALA A 32 19.03 -10.25 -12.90
CA ALA A 32 18.90 -9.19 -13.87
C ALA A 32 17.70 -9.43 -14.81
N GLY A 33 17.09 -8.39 -15.28
CA GLY A 33 16.04 -8.44 -16.29
C GLY A 33 14.70 -7.89 -15.80
N PHE A 34 13.74 -8.75 -15.46
CA PHE A 34 12.37 -8.32 -15.20
C PHE A 34 12.13 -7.71 -13.81
N MET A 35 12.99 -7.99 -12.83
CA MET A 35 12.93 -7.35 -11.51
C MET A 35 14.22 -6.60 -11.23
N ALA A 36 14.07 -5.42 -10.65
CA ALA A 36 15.18 -4.58 -10.25
C ALA A 36 15.02 -4.19 -8.78
N VAL A 37 16.17 -4.10 -8.10
CA VAL A 37 16.26 -3.61 -6.72
C VAL A 37 17.05 -2.32 -6.73
N SER A 38 16.57 -1.28 -6.03
CA SER A 38 17.33 -0.05 -5.87
C SER A 38 18.48 -0.26 -4.89
N GLU A 39 19.56 0.47 -5.09
CA GLU A 39 20.74 0.45 -4.23
C GLU A 39 20.74 1.58 -3.18
N GLY A 40 21.69 1.49 -2.27
CA GLY A 40 21.96 2.51 -1.27
C GLY A 40 21.01 2.47 -0.08
N SER A 41 20.78 3.63 0.51
CA SER A 41 19.93 3.80 1.70
C SER A 41 18.43 3.64 1.44
N ARG A 42 18.03 3.47 0.17
CA ARG A 42 16.63 3.33 -0.24
C ARG A 42 16.42 2.07 -1.06
N PRO A 43 16.63 0.89 -0.48
CA PRO A 43 16.44 -0.36 -1.19
C PRO A 43 14.94 -0.64 -1.39
N PHE A 44 14.53 -0.87 -2.62
CA PHE A 44 13.17 -1.30 -2.93
C PHE A 44 13.15 -2.24 -4.13
N THR A 45 12.13 -3.07 -4.19
CA THR A 45 11.86 -3.90 -5.34
C THR A 45 10.92 -3.19 -6.29
N ARG A 46 11.08 -3.45 -7.58
CA ARG A 46 10.14 -2.94 -8.59
C ARG A 46 10.16 -3.80 -9.83
N TYR A 47 9.04 -3.76 -10.50
CA TYR A 47 8.89 -4.38 -11.81
C TYR A 47 9.10 -3.35 -12.91
N GLY A 48 9.34 -3.82 -14.10
CA GLY A 48 9.43 -2.99 -15.28
C GLY A 48 8.09 -2.48 -15.81
N TYR A 49 7.19 -2.08 -14.96
CA TYR A 49 5.88 -1.60 -15.38
C TYR A 49 5.91 -0.31 -16.16
N ALA A 50 6.95 0.48 -15.98
CA ALA A 50 7.09 1.71 -16.72
C ALA A 50 6.92 1.51 -18.21
N ASP A 51 7.45 0.40 -18.74
CA ASP A 51 7.34 0.09 -20.16
C ASP A 51 5.90 -0.07 -20.64
N PHE A 52 4.98 -0.47 -19.74
CA PHE A 52 3.55 -0.54 -20.01
C PHE A 52 2.81 0.78 -19.82
N LEU A 53 3.42 1.74 -19.17
CA LEU A 53 2.81 3.04 -18.87
C LEU A 53 3.07 4.11 -19.95
N ARG A 54 3.89 3.80 -20.95
CA ARG A 54 4.08 4.65 -22.14
C ARG A 54 2.79 4.78 -22.94
N GLU A 55 2.47 5.97 -23.39
CA GLU A 55 1.27 6.20 -24.21
C GLU A 55 1.47 5.97 -25.72
N ASP A 56 2.71 5.83 -26.20
CA ASP A 56 3.05 5.56 -27.60
C ASP A 56 3.16 4.08 -27.97
N ARG A 57 2.89 3.18 -27.03
CA ARG A 57 2.93 1.72 -27.27
C ARG A 57 1.87 1.28 -28.27
N GLN A 58 2.15 0.20 -29.00
CA GLN A 58 1.26 -0.30 -30.07
C GLN A 58 0.35 -1.46 -29.65
N TYR A 59 0.50 -1.95 -28.42
CA TYR A 59 -0.33 -3.01 -27.84
C TYR A 59 -1.22 -2.48 -26.71
N GLY A 60 -2.31 -3.22 -26.45
CA GLY A 60 -3.19 -2.94 -25.32
C GLY A 60 -2.64 -3.49 -24.03
N VAL A 61 -2.91 -2.80 -22.91
CA VAL A 61 -2.56 -3.24 -21.56
C VAL A 61 -3.83 -3.41 -20.74
N PHE A 62 -3.89 -4.49 -19.97
CA PHE A 62 -4.85 -4.71 -18.91
C PHE A 62 -4.07 -4.86 -17.59
N TYR A 63 -4.56 -4.23 -16.55
CA TYR A 63 -4.04 -4.47 -15.21
C TYR A 63 -4.71 -5.69 -14.62
N ARG A 64 -3.91 -6.63 -14.12
CA ARG A 64 -4.41 -7.77 -13.36
C ARG A 64 -4.21 -7.52 -11.87
N VAL A 65 -5.26 -7.68 -11.09
CA VAL A 65 -5.25 -7.43 -9.64
C VAL A 65 -5.88 -8.57 -8.87
N TRP A 66 -5.43 -8.77 -7.64
CA TRP A 66 -6.16 -9.47 -6.59
C TRP A 66 -6.74 -8.42 -5.64
N PRO A 67 -8.05 -8.21 -5.65
CA PRO A 67 -8.65 -7.20 -4.79
C PRO A 67 -8.34 -7.48 -3.31
N GLY A 68 -7.81 -6.49 -2.62
CA GLY A 68 -7.48 -6.62 -1.20
C GLY A 68 -6.41 -7.65 -0.87
N THR A 69 -5.58 -8.07 -1.85
CA THR A 69 -4.69 -9.24 -1.75
C THR A 69 -5.43 -10.56 -1.53
N GLN A 70 -6.70 -10.58 -1.82
CA GLN A 70 -7.63 -11.65 -1.47
C GLN A 70 -7.28 -12.99 -2.12
N ARG A 71 -7.13 -14.02 -1.29
CA ARG A 71 -6.97 -15.42 -1.68
C ARG A 71 -8.05 -16.29 -1.05
N LEU A 72 -8.39 -16.01 0.19
CA LEU A 72 -9.30 -16.78 1.01
C LEU A 72 -10.34 -15.90 1.71
N LEU A 73 -9.93 -14.83 2.37
CA LEU A 73 -10.80 -13.96 3.15
C LEU A 73 -11.70 -13.10 2.25
N LEU A 74 -12.84 -12.68 2.76
CA LEU A 74 -13.76 -11.78 2.07
C LEU A 74 -13.13 -10.41 1.84
N TRP A 75 -13.42 -9.85 0.67
CA TRP A 75 -13.12 -8.47 0.34
C TRP A 75 -14.39 -7.78 -0.18
N GLY A 76 -14.55 -6.49 0.14
CA GLY A 76 -15.68 -5.71 -0.35
C GLY A 76 -15.62 -4.26 0.10
N ASP A 77 -14.83 -3.44 -0.59
CA ASP A 77 -14.79 -1.99 -0.40
C ASP A 77 -15.28 -1.29 -1.67
N PRO A 78 -16.48 -0.65 -1.65
CA PRO A 78 -17.01 0.09 -2.79
C PRO A 78 -16.11 1.24 -3.25
N ALA A 79 -15.47 1.95 -2.31
CA ALA A 79 -14.61 3.08 -2.64
C ALA A 79 -13.35 2.61 -3.40
N MET A 80 -12.73 1.53 -2.93
CA MET A 80 -11.56 0.93 -3.60
C MET A 80 -11.94 0.31 -4.95
N ALA A 81 -13.09 -0.37 -5.06
CA ALA A 81 -13.58 -0.91 -6.33
C ALA A 81 -13.81 0.21 -7.38
N ALA A 82 -14.39 1.33 -6.96
CA ALA A 82 -14.52 2.52 -7.81
C ALA A 82 -13.16 3.13 -8.17
N GLY A 83 -12.20 3.12 -7.23
CA GLY A 83 -10.81 3.51 -7.48
C GLY A 83 -10.17 2.69 -8.59
N TYR A 84 -10.29 1.37 -8.57
CA TYR A 84 -9.82 0.52 -9.68
C TYR A 84 -10.44 0.93 -11.01
N GLY A 85 -11.75 1.23 -11.04
CA GLY A 85 -12.43 1.71 -12.24
C GLY A 85 -11.87 3.02 -12.77
N ARG A 86 -11.65 4.01 -11.88
CA ARG A 86 -11.08 5.32 -12.26
C ARG A 86 -9.66 5.21 -12.77
N HIS A 87 -8.86 4.33 -12.17
CA HIS A 87 -7.45 4.16 -12.54
C HIS A 87 -7.21 3.13 -13.64
N SER A 88 -8.22 2.36 -14.04
CA SER A 88 -8.09 1.35 -15.10
C SER A 88 -7.67 1.90 -16.45
N SER A 89 -7.89 3.19 -16.70
CA SER A 89 -7.50 3.86 -17.94
C SER A 89 -6.18 4.63 -17.85
N ILE A 90 -5.46 4.54 -16.73
CA ILE A 90 -4.17 5.22 -16.58
C ILE A 90 -3.21 4.81 -17.70
N ALA A 91 -2.46 5.77 -18.22
CA ALA A 91 -1.54 5.56 -19.35
C ALA A 91 -2.17 4.86 -20.55
N GLY A 92 -3.47 5.05 -20.78
CA GLY A 92 -4.18 4.47 -21.92
C GLY A 92 -4.40 2.95 -21.83
N SER A 93 -4.34 2.36 -20.65
CA SER A 93 -4.74 0.96 -20.47
C SER A 93 -6.20 0.74 -20.84
N ARG A 94 -6.56 -0.50 -21.18
CA ARG A 94 -7.90 -0.84 -21.69
C ARG A 94 -8.86 -1.36 -20.63
N GLY A 95 -8.34 -1.65 -19.43
CA GLY A 95 -9.18 -2.12 -18.34
C GLY A 95 -8.42 -2.84 -17.24
N VAL A 96 -9.19 -3.46 -16.35
CA VAL A 96 -8.73 -4.25 -15.23
C VAL A 96 -9.24 -5.68 -15.39
N GLU A 97 -8.33 -6.63 -15.31
CA GLU A 97 -8.63 -8.04 -15.08
C GLU A 97 -8.36 -8.33 -13.61
N TRP A 98 -9.24 -8.99 -12.93
CA TRP A 98 -9.04 -9.36 -11.54
C TRP A 98 -9.13 -10.86 -11.34
N CYS A 99 -8.20 -11.36 -10.51
CA CYS A 99 -8.12 -12.77 -10.19
C CYS A 99 -9.23 -13.15 -9.21
N GLU A 100 -9.87 -14.26 -9.49
CA GLU A 100 -10.83 -14.85 -8.56
C GLU A 100 -10.12 -15.33 -7.29
N PRO A 101 -10.75 -15.23 -6.13
CA PRO A 101 -10.26 -15.86 -4.90
C PRO A 101 -10.10 -17.37 -5.07
N LEU A 102 -9.20 -17.98 -4.30
CA LEU A 102 -8.88 -19.41 -4.36
C LEU A 102 -8.29 -19.88 -5.72
N SER A 103 -7.90 -18.95 -6.61
CA SER A 103 -7.38 -19.30 -7.94
C SER A 103 -6.13 -20.19 -7.88
N PHE A 104 -5.34 -20.08 -6.82
CA PHE A 104 -4.10 -20.87 -6.68
C PHE A 104 -4.33 -22.23 -6.07
N LYS A 105 -5.40 -22.47 -5.35
CA LYS A 105 -5.71 -23.80 -4.84
C LYS A 105 -5.87 -24.79 -6.01
N GLY A 106 -4.98 -25.72 -6.16
CA GLY A 106 -4.90 -26.65 -7.27
C GLY A 106 -4.01 -26.21 -8.44
N ARG A 107 -3.52 -24.97 -8.49
CA ARG A 107 -2.48 -24.57 -9.46
C ARG A 107 -1.07 -24.94 -9.01
N GLU A 108 -0.82 -24.80 -7.72
CA GLU A 108 0.49 -24.94 -7.10
C GLU A 108 0.64 -26.31 -6.39
N GLY A 109 0.05 -27.34 -6.96
CA GLY A 109 0.28 -28.71 -6.49
C GLY A 109 -0.54 -29.13 -5.25
N TRP A 110 -1.53 -28.36 -4.83
CA TRP A 110 -2.44 -28.78 -3.76
C TRP A 110 -3.34 -29.92 -4.25
N GLY A 111 -3.00 -31.15 -3.89
CA GLY A 111 -3.67 -32.37 -4.33
C GLY A 111 -4.88 -32.80 -3.49
N ALA A 112 -5.26 -32.09 -2.45
CA ALA A 112 -6.41 -32.46 -1.63
C ALA A 112 -7.73 -32.33 -2.42
N SER A 113 -8.53 -33.38 -2.41
CA SER A 113 -9.91 -33.38 -2.91
C SER A 113 -10.80 -32.54 -2.01
N GLY A 114 -11.91 -32.01 -2.56
CA GLY A 114 -12.91 -31.28 -1.81
C GLY A 114 -13.09 -29.82 -2.23
N PRO A 115 -13.91 -29.05 -1.53
CA PRO A 115 -14.19 -27.66 -1.84
C PRO A 115 -12.93 -26.79 -1.72
N ARG A 116 -12.93 -25.68 -2.45
CA ARG A 116 -11.81 -24.72 -2.47
C ARG A 116 -11.92 -23.65 -1.39
N ASP A 117 -13.04 -23.57 -0.68
CA ASP A 117 -13.33 -22.52 0.30
C ASP A 117 -12.47 -22.55 1.57
N GLY A 118 -11.85 -23.70 1.87
CA GLY A 118 -10.92 -23.85 3.01
C GLY A 118 -11.60 -24.01 4.37
N TYR A 119 -12.93 -24.15 4.47
CA TYR A 119 -13.63 -24.34 5.75
C TYR A 119 -13.43 -25.73 6.33
N ALA A 120 -13.14 -25.81 7.63
CA ALA A 120 -13.22 -27.02 8.45
C ALA A 120 -14.65 -27.25 8.97
N ASP A 121 -15.36 -26.14 9.26
CA ASP A 121 -16.77 -26.17 9.65
C ASP A 121 -17.65 -26.40 8.42
N LEU A 122 -18.14 -27.62 8.25
CA LEU A 122 -18.97 -28.00 7.10
C LEU A 122 -20.25 -27.17 6.97
N SER A 123 -20.76 -26.59 8.06
CA SER A 123 -21.93 -25.71 8.02
C SER A 123 -21.67 -24.40 7.26
N LEU A 124 -20.40 -24.04 7.08
CA LEU A 124 -19.98 -22.84 6.38
C LEU A 124 -19.72 -23.04 4.89
N HIS A 125 -19.74 -24.27 4.39
CA HIS A 125 -19.61 -24.52 2.96
C HIS A 125 -20.77 -23.89 2.18
N PRO A 126 -20.50 -23.11 1.14
CA PRO A 126 -21.55 -22.53 0.31
C PRO A 126 -22.27 -23.64 -0.49
N ALA A 127 -23.59 -23.73 -0.39
CA ALA A 127 -24.39 -24.80 -1.01
C ALA A 127 -24.33 -24.76 -2.55
N GLY A 128 -24.20 -23.58 -3.15
CA GLY A 128 -24.16 -23.40 -4.61
C GLY A 128 -22.73 -23.36 -5.18
N GLY A 129 -21.73 -23.61 -4.35
CA GLY A 129 -20.32 -23.62 -4.72
C GLY A 129 -19.51 -22.44 -4.17
N ASP A 130 -18.18 -22.58 -4.20
CA ASP A 130 -17.22 -21.67 -3.56
C ASP A 130 -17.40 -20.20 -3.93
N TRP A 131 -17.85 -19.91 -5.15
CA TRP A 131 -18.09 -18.55 -5.63
C TRP A 131 -19.15 -17.78 -4.85
N GLU A 132 -20.07 -18.47 -4.18
CA GLU A 132 -21.13 -17.82 -3.39
C GLU A 132 -20.59 -16.99 -2.23
N LYS A 133 -19.50 -17.44 -1.62
CA LYS A 133 -18.79 -16.66 -0.59
C LYS A 133 -18.44 -15.28 -1.09
N TYR A 134 -17.94 -15.19 -2.31
CA TYR A 134 -17.38 -13.95 -2.89
C TYR A 134 -18.38 -13.16 -3.76
N ARG A 135 -19.65 -13.53 -3.73
CA ARG A 135 -20.73 -12.91 -4.55
C ARG A 135 -20.77 -11.40 -4.43
N TYR A 136 -20.53 -10.88 -3.21
CA TYR A 136 -20.49 -9.43 -2.99
C TYR A 136 -19.30 -8.76 -3.68
N ALA A 137 -18.12 -9.32 -3.56
CA ALA A 137 -16.92 -8.84 -4.24
C ALA A 137 -17.13 -8.81 -5.76
N TYR A 138 -17.68 -9.87 -6.34
CA TYR A 138 -18.00 -9.94 -7.78
C TYR A 138 -18.98 -8.83 -8.19
N ARG A 139 -19.99 -8.54 -7.37
CA ARG A 139 -20.95 -7.46 -7.65
C ARG A 139 -20.30 -6.09 -7.63
N LEU A 140 -19.46 -5.82 -6.63
CA LEU A 140 -18.74 -4.55 -6.51
C LEU A 140 -17.79 -4.34 -7.70
N LEU A 141 -16.91 -5.31 -7.94
CA LEU A 141 -15.91 -5.21 -8.99
C LEU A 141 -16.57 -5.12 -10.37
N GLY A 142 -17.48 -6.04 -10.70
CA GLY A 142 -18.15 -6.02 -11.99
C GLY A 142 -18.95 -4.74 -12.26
N ARG A 143 -19.42 -4.05 -11.23
CA ARG A 143 -20.15 -2.79 -11.40
C ARG A 143 -19.24 -1.58 -11.37
N LEU A 144 -18.36 -1.47 -10.38
CA LEU A 144 -17.61 -0.24 -10.09
C LEU A 144 -16.32 -0.11 -10.89
N THR A 145 -15.73 -1.21 -11.35
CA THR A 145 -14.62 -1.12 -12.31
C THR A 145 -15.09 -0.71 -13.71
N TYR A 146 -16.33 -1.02 -14.06
CA TYR A 146 -16.94 -0.57 -15.32
C TYR A 146 -17.53 0.85 -15.22
N GLY A 147 -18.26 1.14 -14.16
CA GLY A 147 -18.90 2.44 -13.91
C GLY A 147 -18.64 2.92 -12.49
N PRO A 148 -17.51 3.61 -12.22
CA PRO A 148 -17.10 3.98 -10.88
C PRO A 148 -18.07 4.89 -10.14
N ASP A 149 -18.93 5.58 -10.87
CA ASP A 149 -19.96 6.49 -10.32
C ASP A 149 -21.36 5.84 -10.30
N ALA A 150 -21.43 4.50 -10.41
CA ALA A 150 -22.70 3.78 -10.33
C ALA A 150 -23.38 3.98 -8.96
N SER A 151 -24.73 4.07 -8.98
CA SER A 151 -25.52 4.25 -7.77
C SER A 151 -25.25 3.12 -6.76
N PRO A 152 -25.05 3.43 -5.47
CA PRO A 152 -24.90 2.44 -4.41
C PRO A 152 -26.03 1.43 -4.31
N GLU A 153 -27.22 1.75 -4.80
CA GLU A 153 -28.36 0.82 -4.86
C GLU A 153 -28.06 -0.45 -5.66
N THR A 154 -27.13 -0.41 -6.60
CA THR A 154 -26.77 -1.56 -7.43
C THR A 154 -26.19 -2.73 -6.62
N TRP A 155 -25.57 -2.47 -5.48
CA TRP A 155 -25.03 -3.51 -4.57
C TRP A 155 -25.70 -3.52 -3.20
N ARG A 156 -26.19 -2.39 -2.68
CA ARG A 156 -26.85 -2.31 -1.38
C ARG A 156 -28.17 -3.07 -1.33
N ARG A 157 -28.88 -3.21 -2.45
CA ARG A 157 -30.05 -4.10 -2.53
C ARG A 157 -29.70 -5.54 -2.17
N TYR A 158 -28.57 -6.04 -2.67
CA TYR A 158 -28.08 -7.36 -2.31
C TYR A 158 -27.79 -7.47 -0.81
N LEU A 159 -27.07 -6.49 -0.25
CA LEU A 159 -26.76 -6.50 1.17
C LEU A 159 -28.02 -6.48 2.05
N ARG A 160 -29.05 -5.70 1.66
CA ARG A 160 -30.32 -5.69 2.40
C ARG A 160 -31.05 -7.04 2.31
N THR A 161 -30.93 -7.76 1.22
CA THR A 161 -31.47 -9.10 1.09
C THR A 161 -30.77 -10.09 2.02
N GLU A 162 -29.45 -9.96 2.18
CA GLU A 162 -28.63 -10.87 3.01
C GLU A 162 -28.62 -10.51 4.50
N PHE A 163 -28.64 -9.22 4.86
CA PHE A 163 -28.42 -8.71 6.21
C PHE A 163 -29.57 -7.84 6.74
N GLY A 164 -30.64 -7.64 5.97
CA GLY A 164 -31.78 -6.83 6.39
C GLY A 164 -31.37 -5.41 6.82
N GLN A 165 -31.78 -5.02 8.04
CA GLN A 165 -31.48 -3.71 8.61
C GLN A 165 -29.97 -3.53 8.95
N ALA A 166 -29.24 -4.62 9.16
CA ALA A 166 -27.80 -4.59 9.45
C ALA A 166 -26.91 -4.40 8.20
N ALA A 167 -27.50 -4.29 7.00
CA ALA A 167 -26.79 -4.19 5.73
C ALA A 167 -25.76 -3.06 5.68
N GLY A 168 -26.08 -1.89 6.27
CA GLY A 168 -25.16 -0.74 6.31
C GLY A 168 -23.92 -1.01 7.18
N ASP A 169 -24.11 -1.64 8.31
CA ASP A 169 -23.00 -2.03 9.19
C ASP A 169 -22.21 -3.20 8.61
N ALA A 170 -22.84 -4.14 7.91
CA ALA A 170 -22.15 -5.21 7.18
C ALA A 170 -21.25 -4.64 6.08
N GLU A 171 -21.74 -3.69 5.26
CA GLU A 171 -20.94 -2.98 4.25
C GLU A 171 -19.74 -2.27 4.88
N ALA A 172 -20.00 -1.47 5.93
CA ALA A 172 -18.95 -0.67 6.57
C ALA A 172 -17.90 -1.54 7.29
N ALA A 173 -18.32 -2.64 7.93
CA ALA A 173 -17.40 -3.57 8.57
C ALA A 173 -16.43 -4.17 7.55
N LEU A 174 -16.95 -4.73 6.45
CA LEU A 174 -16.12 -5.36 5.43
C LEU A 174 -15.29 -4.33 4.66
N ALA A 175 -15.82 -3.15 4.34
CA ALA A 175 -15.08 -2.12 3.63
C ALA A 175 -13.83 -1.66 4.41
N ASN A 176 -13.96 -1.41 5.71
CA ASN A 176 -12.81 -1.05 6.54
C ASN A 176 -11.80 -2.22 6.67
N ALA A 177 -12.26 -3.44 6.89
CA ALA A 177 -11.40 -4.63 6.93
C ALA A 177 -10.64 -4.82 5.61
N SER A 178 -11.30 -4.60 4.48
CA SER A 178 -10.75 -4.77 3.12
C SER A 178 -9.61 -3.82 2.75
N ARG A 179 -9.42 -2.73 3.49
CA ARG A 179 -8.33 -1.74 3.29
C ARG A 179 -7.04 -2.15 3.96
N ILE A 180 -7.08 -3.04 4.93
CA ILE A 180 -5.95 -3.40 5.80
C ILE A 180 -4.81 -4.04 5.01
N LEU A 181 -5.07 -5.16 4.35
CA LEU A 181 -4.02 -5.89 3.63
C LEU A 181 -3.45 -5.12 2.44
N PRO A 182 -4.26 -4.43 1.60
CA PRO A 182 -3.72 -3.55 0.57
C PRO A 182 -2.80 -2.45 1.09
N LEU A 183 -3.13 -1.85 2.24
CA LEU A 183 -2.27 -0.86 2.86
C LEU A 183 -0.94 -1.45 3.31
N VAL A 184 -0.98 -2.61 3.98
CA VAL A 184 0.23 -3.33 4.40
C VAL A 184 1.12 -3.65 3.20
N THR A 185 0.57 -4.23 2.14
CA THR A 185 1.36 -4.61 0.95
C THR A 185 1.85 -3.42 0.14
N THR A 186 1.19 -2.27 0.23
CA THR A 186 1.64 -1.03 -0.44
C THR A 186 2.75 -0.34 0.33
N ALA A 187 2.58 -0.20 1.64
CA ALA A 187 3.53 0.52 2.49
C ALA A 187 4.74 -0.31 2.91
N HIS A 188 4.61 -1.64 2.89
CA HIS A 188 5.63 -2.58 3.35
C HIS A 188 5.61 -3.85 2.50
N HIS A 189 6.27 -3.79 1.34
CA HIS A 189 6.18 -4.82 0.31
C HIS A 189 7.33 -5.83 0.43
N PRO A 190 7.09 -7.05 0.96
CA PRO A 190 8.16 -8.00 1.29
C PRO A 190 8.73 -8.71 0.06
N SER A 191 7.98 -8.77 -1.03
CA SER A 191 8.42 -9.39 -2.27
C SER A 191 7.76 -8.74 -3.47
N ALA A 192 8.51 -8.63 -4.55
CA ALA A 192 8.00 -8.15 -5.83
C ALA A 192 7.02 -9.15 -6.49
N SER A 193 6.97 -10.39 -6.05
CA SER A 193 6.11 -11.41 -6.62
C SER A 193 4.99 -11.85 -5.68
N ASN A 194 3.73 -11.59 -6.08
CA ASN A 194 2.57 -12.06 -5.36
C ASN A 194 2.43 -13.60 -5.33
N ASN A 195 3.09 -14.31 -6.23
CA ASN A 195 3.07 -15.78 -6.23
C ASN A 195 3.83 -16.35 -5.04
N TYR A 196 4.76 -15.60 -4.47
CA TYR A 196 5.59 -15.99 -3.35
C TYR A 196 5.18 -15.34 -2.03
N TYR A 197 4.07 -14.61 -2.00
CA TYR A 197 3.62 -13.91 -0.81
C TYR A 197 2.12 -14.09 -0.59
N TRP A 198 1.73 -14.67 0.53
CA TRP A 198 0.34 -14.80 0.95
C TRP A 198 0.02 -13.85 2.10
N ALA A 199 -0.40 -12.65 1.75
CA ALA A 199 -0.59 -11.56 2.70
C ALA A 199 -1.57 -11.87 3.85
N GLU A 200 -2.60 -12.67 3.59
CA GLU A 200 -3.63 -13.01 4.59
C GLU A 200 -3.10 -13.86 5.74
N ILE A 201 -2.02 -14.61 5.54
CA ILE A 201 -1.50 -15.57 6.53
C ILE A 201 -0.01 -15.33 6.85
N SER A 202 0.62 -14.33 6.25
CA SER A 202 2.03 -14.03 6.48
C SER A 202 2.22 -13.03 7.62
N SER A 203 3.04 -13.37 8.60
CA SER A 203 3.49 -12.40 9.62
C SER A 203 4.50 -11.40 9.09
N ASN A 204 4.96 -11.56 7.83
CA ASN A 204 6.03 -10.79 7.20
C ASN A 204 7.41 -11.02 7.87
N LEU A 205 8.44 -10.28 7.43
CA LEU A 205 9.82 -10.41 7.95
C LEU A 205 9.89 -10.22 9.46
N ALA A 206 10.94 -10.77 10.07
CA ALA A 206 11.27 -10.55 11.48
C ALA A 206 11.71 -9.10 11.73
N ILE A 207 11.54 -8.61 12.95
CA ILE A 207 12.07 -7.32 13.41
C ILE A 207 13.59 -7.41 13.56
N VAL A 208 14.06 -8.49 14.17
CA VAL A 208 15.49 -8.73 14.41
C VAL A 208 16.04 -9.68 13.36
N TRP A 209 17.07 -9.23 12.66
CA TRP A 209 17.76 -10.14 11.73
C TRP A 209 18.52 -11.22 12.49
N ARG A 210 18.30 -12.47 12.11
CA ARG A 210 18.87 -13.66 12.77
C ARG A 210 19.81 -14.47 11.87
N GLY A 211 20.40 -13.82 10.86
CA GLY A 211 21.25 -14.48 9.88
C GLY A 211 20.44 -15.19 8.78
N ASP A 212 21.13 -15.99 7.97
CA ASP A 212 20.50 -16.68 6.83
C ASP A 212 19.58 -17.83 7.26
N GLN A 213 19.49 -18.14 8.55
CA GLN A 213 18.60 -19.17 9.07
C GLN A 213 17.15 -18.73 8.92
N GLY A 214 16.44 -19.40 8.04
CA GLY A 214 15.02 -19.14 7.80
C GLY A 214 14.73 -18.04 6.78
N ARG A 215 15.69 -17.70 5.90
CA ARG A 215 15.36 -16.89 4.73
C ARG A 215 14.27 -17.57 3.93
N PRO A 216 13.07 -17.00 3.85
CA PRO A 216 12.05 -17.53 2.98
C PRO A 216 12.50 -17.42 1.52
N ALA A 217 12.25 -18.43 0.72
CA ALA A 217 12.65 -18.47 -0.69
C ALA A 217 12.11 -17.28 -1.51
N TYR A 218 10.99 -16.68 -1.06
CA TYR A 218 10.34 -15.55 -1.73
C TYR A 218 10.99 -14.19 -1.46
N TYR A 219 12.03 -14.12 -0.61
CA TYR A 219 12.79 -12.88 -0.35
C TYR A 219 14.07 -12.75 -1.17
N TRP A 220 14.28 -13.63 -2.15
CA TRP A 220 15.48 -13.58 -2.99
C TRP A 220 15.65 -12.28 -3.78
N ASP A 221 14.56 -11.57 -4.03
CA ASP A 221 14.52 -10.29 -4.74
C ASP A 221 14.62 -9.06 -3.81
N MET A 222 14.77 -9.27 -2.51
CA MET A 222 14.90 -8.21 -1.52
C MET A 222 16.36 -7.95 -1.16
N PRO A 223 16.75 -6.66 -0.96
CA PRO A 223 18.07 -6.33 -0.48
C PRO A 223 18.28 -6.75 0.98
N TYR A 224 19.53 -7.05 1.30
CA TYR A 224 19.99 -7.36 2.65
C TYR A 224 20.18 -6.07 3.49
N PRO A 225 19.98 -6.08 4.80
CA PRO A 225 19.49 -7.17 5.64
C PRO A 225 17.95 -7.33 5.55
N TRP A 226 17.48 -8.57 5.55
CA TRP A 226 16.05 -8.88 5.49
C TRP A 226 15.39 -8.69 6.85
N ARG A 227 15.05 -7.46 7.17
CA ARG A 227 14.35 -7.07 8.39
C ARG A 227 13.08 -6.31 8.07
N PHE A 228 12.08 -6.43 8.93
CA PHE A 228 10.81 -5.71 8.74
C PHE A 228 11.00 -4.20 8.66
N GLY A 229 11.89 -3.62 9.47
CA GLY A 229 12.14 -2.18 9.50
C GLY A 229 12.81 -1.61 8.25
N THR A 230 13.50 -2.45 7.45
CA THR A 230 14.24 -2.04 6.26
C THR A 230 13.54 -2.36 4.94
N VAL A 231 12.35 -2.99 5.01
CA VAL A 231 11.57 -3.29 3.80
C VAL A 231 10.98 -2.02 3.21
N SER A 232 11.21 -1.84 1.92
CA SER A 232 10.70 -0.69 1.18
C SER A 232 9.21 -0.78 0.91
N ALA A 233 8.56 0.38 0.81
CA ALA A 233 7.26 0.51 0.22
C ALA A 233 7.28 0.21 -1.29
N LEU A 234 6.10 -0.04 -1.86
CA LEU A 234 5.93 -0.16 -3.30
C LEU A 234 6.36 1.12 -4.04
N ASP A 235 6.09 2.29 -3.47
CA ASP A 235 6.64 3.57 -3.91
C ASP A 235 7.40 4.26 -2.75
N PRO A 236 8.73 4.14 -2.72
CA PRO A 236 9.55 4.69 -1.64
C PRO A 236 9.68 6.22 -1.68
N GLU A 237 9.17 6.87 -2.71
CA GLU A 237 9.06 8.34 -2.75
C GLU A 237 7.80 8.85 -2.05
N LEU A 238 6.81 8.00 -1.83
CA LEU A 238 5.57 8.34 -1.13
C LEU A 238 5.55 7.82 0.32
N PHE A 239 6.17 6.67 0.58
CA PHE A 239 6.24 6.06 1.91
C PHE A 239 7.69 5.86 2.31
N SER A 240 8.01 6.03 3.57
CA SER A 240 9.33 5.71 4.13
C SER A 240 9.32 4.34 4.80
N SER A 241 10.45 3.63 4.76
CA SER A 241 10.71 2.51 5.65
C SER A 241 10.96 2.99 7.08
N ALA A 242 11.04 2.07 8.05
CA ALA A 242 11.24 2.46 9.44
C ALA A 242 12.64 3.02 9.70
N ASP A 243 13.67 2.42 9.09
CA ASP A 243 15.05 2.90 9.20
C ASP A 243 15.24 4.27 8.54
N GLU A 244 14.66 4.52 7.37
CA GLU A 244 14.69 5.83 6.72
C GLU A 244 13.99 6.91 7.57
N PHE A 245 12.80 6.60 8.10
CA PHE A 245 12.04 7.51 8.94
C PHE A 245 12.79 7.88 10.22
N VAL A 246 13.39 6.88 10.88
CA VAL A 246 14.20 7.08 12.07
C VAL A 246 15.45 7.91 11.76
N GLY A 247 16.16 7.59 10.68
CA GLY A 247 17.35 8.34 10.24
C GLY A 247 17.02 9.81 9.99
N GLU A 248 15.96 10.11 9.25
CA GLU A 248 15.50 11.48 9.00
C GLU A 248 15.15 12.21 10.31
N ALA A 249 14.47 11.55 11.24
CA ALA A 249 14.08 12.13 12.52
C ALA A 249 15.29 12.46 13.41
N LEU A 250 16.29 11.57 13.47
CA LEU A 250 17.52 11.79 14.24
C LEU A 250 18.38 12.91 13.64
N GLU A 251 18.43 13.04 12.33
CA GLU A 251 19.12 14.13 11.64
C GLU A 251 18.38 15.47 11.70
N GLY A 252 17.21 15.51 12.30
CA GLY A 252 16.40 16.72 12.36
C GLY A 252 15.74 17.09 11.05
N ARG A 253 15.74 16.20 10.06
CA ARG A 253 15.08 16.36 8.77
C ARG A 253 13.66 15.80 8.84
N ARG A 254 12.77 16.33 8.00
CA ARG A 254 11.42 15.83 7.82
C ARG A 254 11.07 15.81 6.34
N SER A 255 10.78 14.65 5.82
CA SER A 255 10.20 14.51 4.48
C SER A 255 8.67 14.58 4.54
N GLY A 256 8.03 14.89 3.41
CA GLY A 256 6.58 14.81 3.30
C GLY A 256 6.06 13.40 3.04
N ARG A 257 6.91 12.37 3.10
CA ARG A 257 6.51 10.97 2.92
C ARG A 257 5.65 10.48 4.07
N TYR A 258 4.75 9.56 3.77
CA TYR A 258 4.01 8.86 4.82
C TYR A 258 4.94 7.96 5.60
N SER A 259 4.92 8.11 6.90
CA SER A 259 5.76 7.34 7.82
C SER A 259 5.13 5.98 8.18
N PRO A 260 5.91 5.03 8.72
CA PRO A 260 5.36 3.82 9.30
C PRO A 260 4.36 4.08 10.43
N LEU A 261 4.45 5.22 11.12
CA LEU A 261 3.50 5.61 12.17
C LEU A 261 2.18 6.12 11.60
N ASP A 262 2.18 6.81 10.43
CA ASP A 262 0.96 7.14 9.69
C ASP A 262 0.22 5.87 9.28
N VAL A 263 0.96 4.92 8.71
CA VAL A 263 0.41 3.62 8.29
C VAL A 263 -0.17 2.86 9.49
N ALA A 264 0.55 2.82 10.61
CA ALA A 264 0.06 2.21 11.84
C ALA A 264 -1.23 2.87 12.34
N GLY A 265 -1.31 4.21 12.28
CA GLY A 265 -2.51 4.96 12.65
C GLY A 265 -3.72 4.62 11.77
N TRP A 266 -3.52 4.51 10.45
CA TRP A 266 -4.58 4.10 9.52
C TRP A 266 -5.04 2.67 9.76
N LEU A 267 -4.11 1.72 9.96
CA LEU A 267 -4.42 0.32 10.26
C LEU A 267 -5.27 0.20 11.53
N ASP A 268 -4.91 0.92 12.60
CA ASP A 268 -5.71 1.01 13.82
C ASP A 268 -7.10 1.61 13.57
N GLY A 269 -7.16 2.66 12.78
CA GLY A 269 -8.41 3.31 12.41
C GLY A 269 -9.37 2.36 11.71
N PHE A 270 -8.88 1.65 10.70
CA PHE A 270 -9.66 0.66 9.95
C PHE A 270 -10.05 -0.54 10.79
N SER A 271 -9.14 -1.07 11.61
CA SER A 271 -9.43 -2.20 12.50
C SER A 271 -10.52 -1.85 13.49
N ARG A 272 -10.40 -0.73 14.21
CA ARG A 272 -11.44 -0.26 15.15
C ARG A 272 -12.77 0.03 14.46
N ALA A 273 -12.76 0.57 13.24
CA ALA A 273 -13.98 0.80 12.49
C ALA A 273 -14.65 -0.51 12.08
N ALA A 274 -13.86 -1.47 11.56
CA ALA A 274 -14.34 -2.79 11.20
C ALA A 274 -14.99 -3.52 12.40
N GLU A 275 -14.33 -3.52 13.55
CA GLU A 275 -14.83 -4.13 14.79
C GLU A 275 -16.12 -3.46 15.29
N ARG A 276 -16.19 -2.13 15.32
CA ARG A 276 -17.40 -1.42 15.75
C ARG A 276 -18.60 -1.72 14.86
N HIS A 277 -18.39 -1.72 13.54
CA HIS A 277 -19.47 -2.03 12.60
C HIS A 277 -19.85 -3.51 12.63
N LEU A 278 -18.88 -4.41 12.82
CA LEU A 278 -19.15 -5.84 13.03
C LEU A 278 -20.02 -6.08 14.26
N ALA A 279 -19.71 -5.41 15.37
CA ALA A 279 -20.52 -5.52 16.58
C ALA A 279 -21.97 -5.02 16.37
N ARG A 280 -22.16 -3.90 15.66
CA ARG A 280 -23.49 -3.39 15.30
C ARG A 280 -24.23 -4.32 14.35
N MET A 281 -23.53 -4.85 13.34
CA MET A 281 -24.09 -5.84 12.42
C MET A 281 -24.65 -7.04 13.20
N ARG A 282 -23.84 -7.61 14.10
CA ARG A 282 -24.26 -8.76 14.95
C ARG A 282 -25.47 -8.43 15.82
N ALA A 283 -25.51 -7.25 16.41
CA ALA A 283 -26.63 -6.79 17.23
C ALA A 283 -27.94 -6.57 16.43
N GLY A 284 -27.82 -6.24 15.14
CA GLY A 284 -28.95 -5.98 14.24
C GLY A 284 -29.48 -7.23 13.51
N ILE A 285 -28.86 -8.40 13.70
CA ILE A 285 -29.24 -9.66 13.04
C ILE A 285 -29.97 -10.58 14.04
N THR A 286 -31.12 -11.08 13.59
CA THR A 286 -31.95 -12.00 14.42
C THR A 286 -31.38 -13.42 14.43
N ASP A 287 -30.88 -13.90 13.31
CA ASP A 287 -30.25 -15.22 13.18
C ASP A 287 -28.73 -15.10 12.98
N GLY A 288 -28.01 -15.00 14.08
CA GLY A 288 -26.55 -14.98 14.09
C GLY A 288 -25.89 -16.31 13.70
N ALA A 289 -26.66 -17.40 13.61
CA ALA A 289 -26.19 -18.72 13.19
C ALA A 289 -26.22 -18.90 11.66
N ASP A 290 -26.84 -17.98 10.91
CA ASP A 290 -26.81 -18.02 9.44
C ASP A 290 -25.37 -18.16 8.93
N PRO A 291 -25.04 -19.18 8.15
CA PRO A 291 -23.69 -19.39 7.62
C PRO A 291 -23.11 -18.19 6.89
N LYS A 292 -23.91 -17.39 6.21
CA LYS A 292 -23.44 -16.18 5.50
C LYS A 292 -22.99 -15.12 6.50
N VAL A 293 -23.77 -14.91 7.56
CA VAL A 293 -23.43 -13.96 8.65
C VAL A 293 -22.15 -14.41 9.35
N ARG A 294 -22.03 -15.70 9.63
CA ARG A 294 -20.84 -16.28 10.27
C ARG A 294 -19.59 -16.12 9.41
N ARG A 295 -19.65 -16.45 8.10
CA ARG A 295 -18.53 -16.26 7.17
C ARG A 295 -18.07 -14.80 7.14
N TRP A 296 -19.03 -13.88 7.02
CA TRP A 296 -18.73 -12.45 7.01
C TRP A 296 -18.06 -11.99 8.30
N ALA A 297 -18.64 -12.41 9.43
CA ALA A 297 -18.16 -12.01 10.75
C ALA A 297 -16.76 -12.53 11.08
N VAL A 298 -16.46 -13.76 10.70
CA VAL A 298 -15.13 -14.37 10.92
C VAL A 298 -14.07 -13.67 10.07
N ASP A 299 -14.33 -13.47 8.80
CA ASP A 299 -13.36 -12.87 7.89
C ASP A 299 -13.05 -11.41 8.24
N VAL A 300 -14.08 -10.65 8.64
CA VAL A 300 -13.88 -9.27 9.13
C VAL A 300 -13.05 -9.26 10.42
N ALA A 301 -13.35 -10.17 11.37
CA ALA A 301 -12.64 -10.25 12.64
C ALA A 301 -11.16 -10.61 12.44
N ILE A 302 -10.86 -11.60 11.60
CA ILE A 302 -9.47 -11.96 11.25
C ILE A 302 -8.74 -10.77 10.65
N GLN A 303 -9.32 -10.10 9.66
CA GLN A 303 -8.68 -8.94 9.01
C GLN A 303 -8.45 -7.78 10.00
N ALA A 304 -9.41 -7.50 10.90
CA ALA A 304 -9.23 -6.48 11.94
C ALA A 304 -8.07 -6.83 12.89
N CYS A 305 -7.92 -8.11 13.27
CA CYS A 305 -6.77 -8.57 14.04
C CYS A 305 -5.45 -8.40 13.27
N LEU A 306 -5.41 -8.71 11.97
CA LEU A 306 -4.24 -8.47 11.13
C LEU A 306 -3.87 -6.99 11.08
N GLY A 307 -4.86 -6.09 11.00
CA GLY A 307 -4.62 -4.65 11.05
C GLY A 307 -3.99 -4.19 12.35
N ARG A 308 -4.48 -4.66 13.50
CA ARG A 308 -3.86 -4.38 14.81
C ARG A 308 -2.46 -4.97 14.94
N PHE A 309 -2.27 -6.19 14.43
CA PHE A 309 -0.94 -6.82 14.41
C PHE A 309 0.07 -5.98 13.65
N PHE A 310 -0.23 -5.59 12.41
CA PHE A 310 0.69 -4.82 11.59
C PHE A 310 0.88 -3.38 12.09
N ALA A 311 -0.14 -2.76 12.69
CA ALA A 311 0.00 -1.46 13.34
C ALA A 311 1.05 -1.50 14.46
N GLU A 312 0.95 -2.49 15.36
CA GLU A 312 1.90 -2.65 16.45
C GLU A 312 3.28 -3.12 15.95
N LYS A 313 3.33 -3.95 14.90
CA LYS A 313 4.59 -4.38 14.29
C LYS A 313 5.34 -3.21 13.65
N LEU A 314 4.65 -2.28 12.99
CA LEU A 314 5.27 -1.05 12.44
C LEU A 314 5.82 -0.16 13.54
N ARG A 315 5.08 0.03 14.65
CA ARG A 315 5.60 0.75 15.83
C ARG A 315 6.81 0.06 16.43
N THR A 316 6.78 -1.26 16.48
CA THR A 316 7.92 -2.07 16.94
C THR A 316 9.14 -1.83 16.06
N ALA A 317 8.97 -1.83 14.73
CA ALA A 317 10.05 -1.58 13.79
C ALA A 317 10.68 -0.19 13.99
N VAL A 318 9.87 0.87 14.10
CA VAL A 318 10.37 2.23 14.35
C VAL A 318 11.19 2.29 15.63
N ARG A 319 10.69 1.71 16.72
CA ARG A 319 11.38 1.72 18.03
C ARG A 319 12.63 0.86 18.02
N TYR A 320 12.61 -0.25 17.30
CA TYR A 320 13.81 -1.09 17.13
C TYR A 320 14.90 -0.35 16.33
N GLU A 321 14.53 0.32 15.23
CA GLU A 321 15.48 1.12 14.44
C GLU A 321 16.00 2.33 15.25
N GLU A 322 15.19 2.95 16.08
CA GLU A 322 15.65 4.00 17.02
C GLU A 322 16.70 3.45 18.01
N HIS A 323 16.45 2.26 18.58
CA HIS A 323 17.44 1.58 19.40
C HIS A 323 18.71 1.25 18.60
N ALA A 324 18.58 0.69 17.43
CA ALA A 324 19.71 0.31 16.58
C ALA A 324 20.59 1.52 16.21
N ALA A 325 20.00 2.68 16.00
CA ALA A 325 20.71 3.91 15.65
C ALA A 325 21.31 4.64 16.86
N THR A 326 20.68 4.54 18.04
CA THR A 326 21.07 5.33 19.23
C THR A 326 21.75 4.54 20.33
N GLY A 327 21.61 3.22 20.35
CA GLY A 327 22.05 2.34 21.46
C GLY A 327 21.19 2.44 22.73
N ARG A 328 20.15 3.28 22.75
CA ARG A 328 19.31 3.52 23.93
C ARG A 328 18.44 2.31 24.25
N ALA A 329 18.32 1.97 25.52
CA ALA A 329 17.54 0.82 25.99
C ALA A 329 16.02 1.07 25.96
N GLN A 330 15.58 2.31 26.17
CA GLN A 330 14.15 2.62 26.27
C GLN A 330 13.35 2.35 24.98
N PRO A 331 13.83 2.73 23.78
CA PRO A 331 13.17 2.35 22.54
C PRO A 331 13.03 0.83 22.40
N LEU A 332 14.03 0.05 22.79
CA LEU A 332 13.97 -1.42 22.71
C LEU A 332 12.94 -2.01 23.69
N ARG A 333 12.82 -1.47 24.91
CA ARG A 333 11.75 -1.85 25.86
C ARG A 333 10.37 -1.54 25.29
N ASN A 334 10.22 -0.38 24.67
CA ASN A 334 8.98 0.02 24.02
C ASN A 334 8.67 -0.87 22.81
N ALA A 335 9.68 -1.24 22.01
CA ALA A 335 9.56 -2.19 20.92
C ALA A 335 9.03 -3.54 21.39
N LEU A 336 9.61 -4.09 22.47
CA LEU A 336 9.16 -5.35 23.07
C LEU A 336 7.69 -5.28 23.52
N ARG A 337 7.29 -4.17 24.16
CA ARG A 337 5.89 -3.97 24.58
C ARG A 337 4.93 -3.98 23.39
N SER A 338 5.23 -3.24 22.32
CA SER A 338 4.43 -3.22 21.11
C SER A 338 4.39 -4.56 20.42
N TYR A 339 5.50 -5.28 20.35
CA TYR A 339 5.50 -6.55 19.66
C TYR A 339 4.72 -7.64 20.42
N ARG A 340 4.72 -7.60 21.73
CA ARG A 340 3.82 -8.46 22.55
C ARG A 340 2.35 -8.11 22.31
N ALA A 341 2.00 -6.83 22.13
CA ALA A 341 0.65 -6.44 21.75
C ALA A 341 0.30 -6.91 20.32
N ALA A 342 1.23 -6.82 19.37
CA ALA A 342 1.07 -7.40 18.05
C ALA A 342 0.80 -8.90 18.11
N ARG A 343 1.61 -9.64 18.86
CA ARG A 343 1.43 -11.07 19.06
C ARG A 343 0.04 -11.42 19.62
N ALA A 344 -0.45 -10.63 20.58
CA ALA A 344 -1.78 -10.84 21.15
C ALA A 344 -2.88 -10.66 20.10
N ALA A 345 -2.78 -9.63 19.24
CA ALA A 345 -3.71 -9.41 18.14
C ALA A 345 -3.67 -10.55 17.11
N TRP A 346 -2.47 -11.07 16.78
CA TRP A 346 -2.36 -12.24 15.90
C TRP A 346 -3.00 -13.49 16.50
N ALA A 347 -2.74 -13.76 17.80
CA ALA A 347 -3.30 -14.90 18.50
C ALA A 347 -4.84 -14.84 18.57
N GLU A 348 -5.41 -13.66 18.74
CA GLU A 348 -6.86 -13.45 18.69
C GLU A 348 -7.42 -13.77 17.29
N GLY A 349 -6.74 -13.30 16.22
CA GLY A 349 -7.10 -13.63 14.84
C GLY A 349 -7.04 -15.13 14.55
N ALA A 350 -5.98 -15.80 15.03
CA ALA A 350 -5.85 -17.25 14.97
C ALA A 350 -7.00 -17.96 15.72
N GLY A 351 -7.40 -17.43 16.87
CA GLY A 351 -8.56 -17.91 17.63
C GLY A 351 -9.87 -17.81 16.83
N HIS A 352 -10.09 -16.73 16.09
CA HIS A 352 -11.25 -16.59 15.20
C HIS A 352 -11.25 -17.59 14.05
N ALA A 353 -10.07 -17.97 13.56
CA ALA A 353 -9.93 -18.94 12.47
C ALA A 353 -10.05 -20.40 12.94
N SER A 354 -9.69 -20.68 14.19
CA SER A 354 -9.64 -22.02 14.75
C SER A 354 -11.02 -22.70 14.73
N GLY A 355 -11.08 -23.93 14.21
CA GLY A 355 -12.32 -24.70 14.03
C GLY A 355 -13.24 -24.15 12.93
N VAL A 356 -12.91 -23.02 12.32
CA VAL A 356 -13.63 -22.44 11.17
C VAL A 356 -12.94 -22.79 9.88
N TYR A 357 -11.64 -22.52 9.80
CA TYR A 357 -10.80 -22.83 8.66
C TYR A 357 -9.96 -24.09 8.91
N LEU A 358 -9.55 -24.71 7.82
CA LEU A 358 -8.61 -25.84 7.87
C LEU A 358 -7.27 -25.40 8.48
N ASP A 359 -6.63 -26.30 9.23
CA ASP A 359 -5.30 -26.05 9.80
C ASP A 359 -4.19 -26.13 8.76
N ASP A 360 -4.40 -26.83 7.64
CA ASP A 360 -3.48 -26.92 6.52
C ASP A 360 -4.07 -26.27 5.25
N LEU A 361 -4.25 -24.97 5.32
CA LEU A 361 -4.56 -24.18 4.14
C LEU A 361 -3.38 -24.17 3.19
N ALA A 362 -3.61 -24.23 1.87
CA ALA A 362 -2.54 -24.18 0.89
C ALA A 362 -2.86 -23.20 -0.24
N PHE A 363 -1.95 -22.28 -0.45
CA PHE A 363 -1.92 -21.38 -1.58
C PHE A 363 -0.89 -21.85 -2.64
N GLY A 364 0.09 -22.62 -2.23
CA GLY A 364 1.13 -23.24 -3.02
C GLY A 364 1.78 -24.38 -2.28
N GLU A 365 2.79 -25.01 -2.88
CA GLU A 365 3.52 -26.15 -2.31
C GLU A 365 4.61 -25.72 -1.29
N GLU A 366 5.09 -24.49 -1.37
CA GLU A 366 6.11 -23.97 -0.47
C GLU A 366 5.60 -23.80 0.97
N PRO A 367 6.40 -24.09 2.00
CA PRO A 367 5.97 -24.06 3.40
C PRO A 367 5.36 -22.72 3.84
N HIS A 368 5.86 -21.59 3.34
CA HIS A 368 5.35 -20.26 3.68
C HIS A 368 3.99 -19.94 3.02
N LEU A 369 3.57 -20.75 2.03
CA LEU A 369 2.27 -20.67 1.36
C LEU A 369 1.27 -21.70 1.92
N ARG A 370 1.60 -22.33 3.05
CA ARG A 370 0.78 -23.38 3.68
C ARG A 370 0.62 -23.14 5.17
N GLY A 371 -0.36 -23.79 5.77
CA GLY A 371 -0.63 -23.81 7.20
C GLY A 371 -1.79 -22.92 7.62
N SER A 372 -1.76 -22.47 8.85
CA SER A 372 -2.80 -21.66 9.50
C SER A 372 -2.20 -20.41 10.15
N TRP A 373 -3.06 -19.52 10.63
CA TRP A 373 -2.60 -18.36 11.43
C TRP A 373 -1.89 -18.80 12.72
N SER A 374 -2.27 -19.94 13.31
CA SER A 374 -1.64 -20.46 14.52
C SER A 374 -0.18 -20.84 14.32
N ASP A 375 0.17 -21.34 13.14
CA ASP A 375 1.55 -21.75 12.82
C ASP A 375 2.52 -20.58 12.84
N ARG A 376 2.04 -19.38 12.53
CA ARG A 376 2.87 -18.15 12.50
C ARG A 376 3.23 -17.62 13.89
N LEU A 377 2.54 -18.07 14.94
CA LEU A 377 2.89 -17.68 16.32
C LEU A 377 4.30 -18.12 16.70
N VAL A 378 4.78 -19.23 16.18
CA VAL A 378 6.14 -19.73 16.46
C VAL A 378 7.21 -18.74 15.96
N GLU A 379 7.06 -18.21 14.76
CA GLU A 379 8.02 -17.23 14.22
C GLU A 379 7.91 -15.87 14.92
N ILE A 380 6.70 -15.46 15.31
CA ILE A 380 6.46 -14.22 16.08
C ILE A 380 7.10 -14.34 17.48
N ASP A 381 6.93 -15.48 18.16
CA ASP A 381 7.52 -15.74 19.47
C ASP A 381 9.05 -15.79 19.42
N ALA A 382 9.60 -16.38 18.35
CA ALA A 382 11.05 -16.41 18.15
C ALA A 382 11.64 -15.00 17.91
N ASP A 383 10.90 -14.11 17.27
CA ASP A 383 11.32 -12.73 17.05
C ASP A 383 11.23 -11.90 18.36
N ILE A 384 10.18 -12.13 19.16
CA ILE A 384 10.07 -11.55 20.52
C ILE A 384 11.26 -11.99 21.39
N ALA A 385 11.60 -13.27 21.40
CA ALA A 385 12.72 -13.80 22.16
C ALA A 385 14.06 -13.17 21.72
N ALA A 386 14.22 -12.87 20.43
CA ALA A 386 15.40 -12.17 19.93
C ALA A 386 15.50 -10.73 20.46
N ILE A 387 14.37 -10.01 20.54
CA ILE A 387 14.32 -8.66 21.15
C ILE A 387 14.63 -8.73 22.65
N GLU A 388 14.09 -9.72 23.37
CA GLU A 388 14.38 -9.95 24.80
C GLU A 388 15.86 -10.25 25.06
N ALA A 389 16.46 -11.07 24.20
CA ALA A 389 17.89 -11.36 24.28
C ALA A 389 18.74 -10.11 24.03
N ALA A 390 18.39 -9.30 23.03
CA ALA A 390 19.06 -8.03 22.75
C ALA A 390 18.96 -7.07 23.95
N LEU A 391 17.77 -6.97 24.57
CA LEU A 391 17.57 -6.15 25.77
C LEU A 391 18.38 -6.64 26.96
N SER A 392 18.48 -7.95 27.16
CA SER A 392 19.24 -8.57 28.25
C SER A 392 20.75 -8.43 28.08
N ALA A 393 21.23 -8.22 26.87
CA ALA A 393 22.66 -8.01 26.57
C ALA A 393 23.12 -6.56 26.82
N LEU A 394 22.21 -5.62 27.07
CA LEU A 394 22.57 -4.23 27.37
C LEU A 394 23.12 -4.08 28.80
N ASP A 395 24.05 -3.12 28.98
CA ASP A 395 24.60 -2.79 30.29
C ASP A 395 23.46 -2.31 31.23
N PRO A 396 23.31 -2.93 32.43
CA PRO A 396 22.32 -2.52 33.42
C PRO A 396 22.44 -1.05 33.87
N ALA A 397 23.64 -0.47 33.82
CA ALA A 397 23.87 0.94 34.16
C ALA A 397 23.31 1.88 33.08
N ALA A 398 23.58 1.60 31.81
CA ALA A 398 23.03 2.34 30.69
C ALA A 398 21.48 2.19 30.61
N ALA A 399 20.94 1.07 31.08
CA ALA A 399 19.51 0.82 31.09
C ALA A 399 18.74 1.66 32.13
N ARG A 400 19.40 2.22 33.16
CA ARG A 400 18.74 2.98 34.25
C ARG A 400 18.65 4.49 33.98
N GLU A 401 19.56 5.05 33.19
CA GLU A 401 19.61 6.51 32.94
C GLU A 401 18.47 7.01 32.00
N ASP A 402 17.79 6.14 31.33
CA ASP A 402 16.96 6.48 30.17
C ASP A 402 15.43 6.47 30.43
N ASP A 403 14.99 6.28 31.66
CA ASP A 403 13.57 6.02 31.99
C ASP A 403 12.66 7.26 31.93
N THR A 404 13.20 8.45 31.70
CA THR A 404 12.45 9.72 31.78
C THR A 404 12.39 10.54 30.49
N SER A 405 13.13 10.19 29.46
CA SER A 405 13.10 10.95 28.19
C SER A 405 12.11 10.35 27.19
N LEU A 406 11.18 11.18 26.75
CA LEU A 406 10.33 10.88 25.58
C LEU A 406 11.22 10.54 24.38
N SER A 407 10.79 9.60 23.54
CA SER A 407 11.42 9.35 22.26
C SER A 407 11.46 10.63 21.44
N VAL A 408 12.63 10.97 20.92
CA VAL A 408 12.80 12.13 19.99
C VAL A 408 11.86 12.02 18.81
N ILE A 409 11.57 10.78 18.41
CA ILE A 409 10.67 10.48 17.29
C ILE A 409 9.21 10.75 17.66
N GLU A 410 8.75 10.30 18.84
CA GLU A 410 7.39 10.51 19.32
C GLU A 410 7.10 12.01 19.54
N GLU A 411 8.05 12.76 20.09
CA GLU A 411 7.89 14.19 20.33
C GLU A 411 7.80 15.00 19.03
N ARG A 412 8.57 14.61 18.01
CA ARG A 412 8.56 15.29 16.71
C ARG A 412 7.34 14.93 15.87
N TYR A 413 6.85 13.71 15.99
CA TYR A 413 5.71 13.22 15.21
C TYR A 413 4.37 13.81 15.65
N ALA A 414 4.23 14.19 16.92
CA ALA A 414 3.00 14.72 17.50
C ALA A 414 2.56 16.11 16.97
N ARG A 415 3.28 16.70 16.02
CA ARG A 415 2.95 18.01 15.46
C ARG A 415 1.96 17.88 14.30
N GLU A 416 0.80 18.49 14.45
CA GLU A 416 -0.20 18.56 13.39
C GLU A 416 0.13 19.70 12.40
N PRO A 417 -0.01 19.46 11.08
CA PRO A 417 0.11 20.53 10.10
C PRO A 417 -1.01 21.56 10.30
N PRO A 418 -0.75 22.86 9.99
CA PRO A 418 -1.78 23.89 10.11
C PRO A 418 -2.93 23.62 9.14
N ALA A 419 -4.13 24.07 9.53
CA ALA A 419 -5.30 23.98 8.67
C ALA A 419 -5.18 25.00 7.51
N VAL A 420 -4.51 24.61 6.44
CA VAL A 420 -4.37 25.40 5.21
C VAL A 420 -5.36 24.89 4.17
N ARG A 421 -6.15 25.79 3.60
CA ARG A 421 -7.00 25.43 2.47
C ARG A 421 -6.19 25.51 1.18
N VAL A 422 -6.09 24.39 0.48
CA VAL A 422 -5.33 24.26 -0.75
C VAL A 422 -6.29 24.15 -1.94
N SER A 423 -6.01 24.89 -3.01
CA SER A 423 -6.76 24.83 -4.26
C SER A 423 -5.82 24.61 -5.45
N HIS A 424 -6.17 23.67 -6.32
CA HIS A 424 -5.43 23.40 -7.53
C HIS A 424 -6.37 22.84 -8.60
N THR A 425 -6.19 23.31 -9.83
CA THR A 425 -6.86 22.76 -11.00
C THR A 425 -5.78 22.18 -11.92
N PRO A 426 -5.71 20.85 -12.08
CA PRO A 426 -4.75 20.22 -12.98
C PRO A 426 -4.95 20.68 -14.42
N PRO A 427 -3.89 20.92 -15.19
CA PRO A 427 -4.01 21.08 -16.64
C PRO A 427 -4.73 19.85 -17.24
N ALA A 428 -5.56 20.07 -18.26
CA ALA A 428 -6.34 18.98 -18.84
C ALA A 428 -5.47 17.95 -19.59
N SER A 429 -4.40 18.40 -20.23
CA SER A 429 -3.43 17.59 -20.99
C SER A 429 -2.25 18.46 -21.41
N PHE A 430 -1.19 17.86 -21.94
CA PHE A 430 -0.03 18.56 -22.50
C PHE A 430 0.41 17.94 -23.82
N CYS A 431 1.14 18.71 -24.64
CA CYS A 431 1.84 18.18 -25.81
C CYS A 431 3.31 17.93 -25.47
N ARG A 432 3.89 16.90 -26.08
CA ARG A 432 5.33 16.60 -25.90
C ARG A 432 6.17 17.81 -26.27
N GLY A 433 7.13 18.12 -25.41
CA GLY A 433 8.01 19.29 -25.60
C GLY A 433 7.44 20.61 -25.08
N ASP A 434 6.17 20.68 -24.65
CA ASP A 434 5.58 21.88 -24.06
C ASP A 434 6.12 22.13 -22.64
N ARG A 435 6.31 23.39 -22.29
CA ARG A 435 6.49 23.81 -20.89
C ARG A 435 5.16 23.73 -20.19
N ILE A 436 5.12 23.03 -19.03
CA ILE A 436 3.89 22.83 -18.29
C ILE A 436 3.90 23.71 -17.04
N THR A 437 3.06 24.72 -17.01
CA THR A 437 2.91 25.59 -15.83
C THR A 437 1.90 25.01 -14.87
N ILE A 438 2.31 24.86 -13.61
CA ILE A 438 1.50 24.33 -12.49
C ILE A 438 1.32 25.45 -11.47
N ALA A 439 0.07 25.73 -11.11
CA ALA A 439 -0.29 26.76 -10.15
C ALA A 439 -1.03 26.16 -8.95
N LEU A 440 -0.73 26.64 -7.74
CA LEU A 440 -1.31 26.22 -6.47
C LEU A 440 -1.78 27.44 -5.68
N GLY A 441 -3.04 27.46 -5.28
CA GLY A 441 -3.58 28.46 -4.37
C GLY A 441 -3.49 27.98 -2.91
N LEU A 442 -2.98 28.84 -2.03
CA LEU A 442 -2.91 28.57 -0.59
C LEU A 442 -3.67 29.66 0.15
N ASP A 443 -4.76 29.28 0.82
CA ASP A 443 -5.55 30.19 1.68
C ASP A 443 -5.19 29.90 3.14
N MET A 444 -4.58 30.89 3.78
CA MET A 444 -4.04 30.79 5.13
C MET A 444 -5.10 31.19 6.17
N PRO A 445 -5.37 30.36 7.19
CA PRO A 445 -6.44 30.63 8.15
C PRO A 445 -6.15 31.81 9.09
N SER A 446 -4.90 32.26 9.20
CA SER A 446 -4.51 33.37 10.08
C SER A 446 -3.32 34.15 9.54
N GLN A 447 -3.28 35.47 9.88
CA GLN A 447 -2.08 36.28 9.66
C GLN A 447 -0.91 35.70 10.48
N GLY A 448 0.21 35.41 9.81
CA GLY A 448 1.41 34.85 10.44
C GLY A 448 1.68 33.38 10.13
N THR A 449 0.76 32.68 9.51
CA THR A 449 1.05 31.33 8.97
C THR A 449 1.76 31.48 7.64
N THR A 450 3.00 31.04 7.54
CA THR A 450 3.75 30.97 6.28
C THR A 450 3.93 29.51 5.90
N VAL A 451 3.55 29.19 4.66
CA VAL A 451 3.75 27.87 4.07
C VAL A 451 4.52 28.03 2.77
N THR A 452 5.57 27.24 2.62
CA THR A 452 6.29 27.10 1.35
C THR A 452 5.76 25.89 0.61
N ALA A 453 5.77 25.96 -0.72
CA ALA A 453 5.32 24.90 -1.59
C ALA A 453 6.43 24.47 -2.54
N ARG A 454 6.58 23.18 -2.73
CA ARG A 454 7.45 22.55 -3.73
C ARG A 454 6.61 21.69 -4.66
N LEU A 455 6.89 21.76 -5.94
CA LEU A 455 6.36 20.84 -6.92
C LEU A 455 7.30 19.63 -7.02
N ARG A 456 6.78 18.44 -6.79
CA ARG A 456 7.46 17.18 -7.04
C ARG A 456 6.84 16.54 -8.27
N TYR A 457 7.63 16.24 -9.28
CA TYR A 457 7.14 15.63 -10.52
C TYR A 457 8.10 14.57 -11.03
N ARG A 458 7.56 13.55 -11.68
CA ARG A 458 8.31 12.53 -12.42
C ARG A 458 7.47 12.02 -13.60
N HIS A 459 8.07 11.30 -14.51
CA HIS A 459 7.30 10.47 -15.42
C HIS A 459 6.51 9.42 -14.63
N LEU A 460 5.44 8.90 -15.19
CA LEU A 460 4.68 7.81 -14.60
C LEU A 460 5.53 6.52 -14.64
N ASP A 461 6.63 6.56 -13.94
CA ASP A 461 7.65 5.51 -13.82
C ASP A 461 8.18 5.47 -12.38
N GLN A 462 7.88 4.42 -11.66
CA GLN A 462 8.37 4.24 -10.28
C GLN A 462 9.89 4.04 -10.19
N ALA A 463 10.57 3.78 -11.31
CA ALA A 463 12.02 3.74 -11.36
C ALA A 463 12.66 5.12 -11.24
N GLU A 464 11.93 6.18 -11.60
CA GLU A 464 12.43 7.55 -11.51
C GLU A 464 12.19 8.14 -10.12
N ARG A 465 13.14 8.97 -9.68
CA ARG A 465 12.93 9.85 -8.52
C ARG A 465 12.16 11.08 -8.96
N TYR A 466 11.42 11.68 -8.03
CA TYR A 466 10.81 12.97 -8.29
C TYR A 466 11.87 14.07 -8.44
N ALA A 467 11.79 14.83 -9.54
CA ALA A 467 12.39 16.14 -9.61
C ALA A 467 11.64 17.09 -8.67
N VAL A 468 12.38 18.01 -8.05
CA VAL A 468 11.83 18.93 -7.05
C VAL A 468 12.11 20.35 -7.48
N VAL A 469 11.07 21.19 -7.50
CA VAL A 469 11.15 22.60 -7.84
C VAL A 469 10.44 23.43 -6.78
N ASP A 470 11.12 24.44 -6.22
CA ASP A 470 10.48 25.42 -5.34
C ASP A 470 9.49 26.25 -6.15
N MET A 471 8.31 26.47 -5.60
CA MET A 471 7.27 27.24 -6.26
C MET A 471 7.38 28.73 -5.90
N GLU A 472 7.41 29.58 -6.92
CA GLU A 472 7.46 31.04 -6.75
C GLU A 472 6.06 31.59 -6.47
N ARG A 473 5.96 32.49 -5.48
CA ARG A 473 4.71 33.21 -5.25
C ARG A 473 4.48 34.27 -6.32
N ARG A 474 3.35 34.18 -7.02
CA ARG A 474 2.89 35.13 -8.04
C ARG A 474 1.44 35.55 -7.72
N GLY A 475 1.29 36.68 -7.05
CA GLY A 475 -0.01 37.12 -6.56
C GLY A 475 -0.58 36.16 -5.49
N GLU A 476 -1.75 35.59 -5.75
CA GLU A 476 -2.43 34.64 -4.85
C GLU A 476 -1.99 33.19 -5.08
N TYR A 477 -1.17 32.92 -6.11
CA TYR A 477 -0.75 31.59 -6.47
C TYR A 477 0.74 31.34 -6.23
N HIS A 478 1.07 30.09 -5.97
CA HIS A 478 2.42 29.56 -6.08
C HIS A 478 2.55 28.86 -7.43
N VAL A 479 3.59 29.16 -8.18
CA VAL A 479 3.74 28.72 -9.58
C VAL A 479 5.09 28.05 -9.78
N ALA A 480 5.09 26.92 -10.47
CA ALA A 480 6.29 26.25 -10.98
C ALA A 480 6.08 25.83 -12.43
N THR A 481 7.17 25.55 -13.13
CA THR A 481 7.14 25.11 -14.53
C THR A 481 7.94 23.84 -14.70
N ILE A 482 7.33 22.81 -15.27
CA ILE A 482 8.02 21.60 -15.74
C ILE A 482 8.61 21.93 -17.11
N PRO A 483 9.93 21.73 -17.33
CA PRO A 483 10.59 22.08 -18.59
C PRO A 483 10.05 21.30 -19.79
N GLY A 484 10.08 21.91 -20.98
CA GLY A 484 9.68 21.22 -22.22
C GLY A 484 10.58 20.04 -22.56
N SER A 485 11.86 20.11 -22.23
CA SER A 485 12.78 18.98 -22.37
C SER A 485 12.41 17.77 -21.51
N TYR A 486 11.75 18.00 -20.37
CA TYR A 486 11.25 16.92 -19.52
C TYR A 486 9.93 16.34 -20.05
N SER A 487 9.03 17.18 -20.53
CA SER A 487 7.75 16.76 -21.10
C SER A 487 7.87 16.11 -22.49
N ASP A 488 9.03 16.19 -23.14
CA ASP A 488 9.31 15.48 -24.40
C ASP A 488 9.62 14.00 -24.15
N SER A 489 8.61 13.29 -23.71
CA SER A 489 8.68 11.89 -23.29
C SER A 489 7.39 11.17 -23.68
N PRO A 490 7.41 9.85 -23.93
CA PRO A 490 6.21 9.07 -24.18
C PRO A 490 5.38 8.78 -22.92
N TYR A 491 5.87 9.16 -21.77
CA TYR A 491 5.19 8.89 -20.49
C TYR A 491 4.30 10.04 -20.05
N PRO A 492 3.14 9.77 -19.43
CA PRO A 492 2.42 10.75 -18.64
C PRO A 492 3.30 11.33 -17.54
N VAL A 493 2.99 12.53 -17.08
CA VAL A 493 3.67 13.17 -15.96
C VAL A 493 2.85 13.02 -14.70
N GLN A 494 3.45 12.49 -13.65
CA GLN A 494 2.90 12.37 -12.31
C GLN A 494 3.49 13.48 -11.43
N TYR A 495 2.67 14.18 -10.64
CA TYR A 495 3.14 15.22 -9.74
C TYR A 495 2.26 15.38 -8.50
N PHE A 496 2.85 15.95 -7.45
CA PHE A 496 2.17 16.37 -6.24
C PHE A 496 2.89 17.57 -5.62
N PHE A 497 2.30 18.18 -4.62
CA PHE A 497 2.90 19.29 -3.90
C PHE A 497 3.36 18.84 -2.52
N GLU A 498 4.59 19.21 -2.16
CA GLU A 498 5.10 19.15 -0.80
C GLU A 498 4.92 20.52 -0.17
N LEU A 499 4.22 20.59 0.95
CA LEU A 499 3.96 21.81 1.69
C LEU A 499 4.71 21.77 3.01
N ARG A 500 5.29 22.91 3.41
CA ARG A 500 6.07 23.02 4.64
C ARG A 500 5.75 24.32 5.36
N ASP A 501 5.45 24.25 6.65
CA ASP A 501 5.27 25.43 7.50
C ASP A 501 6.56 25.85 8.24
N LEU A 502 6.51 26.97 8.95
CA LEU A 502 7.64 27.50 9.74
C LEU A 502 8.01 26.61 10.95
N ARG A 503 7.16 25.68 11.35
CA ARG A 503 7.42 24.72 12.44
C ARG A 503 8.00 23.41 11.92
N ASP A 504 8.35 23.38 10.65
CA ASP A 504 8.87 22.22 9.94
C ASP A 504 7.87 21.05 9.84
N ASN A 505 6.56 21.33 9.94
CA ASN A 505 5.57 20.35 9.53
C ASN A 505 5.56 20.25 8.00
N VAL A 506 5.64 19.02 7.49
CA VAL A 506 5.66 18.74 6.04
C VAL A 506 4.53 17.78 5.71
N TRP A 507 3.79 18.09 4.67
CA TRP A 507 2.71 17.22 4.19
C TRP A 507 2.57 17.29 2.67
N GLN A 508 1.86 16.33 2.11
CA GLN A 508 1.60 16.23 0.68
C GLN A 508 0.19 16.76 0.34
N TYR A 509 0.05 17.34 -0.86
CA TYR A 509 -1.23 17.63 -1.47
C TYR A 509 -1.25 17.09 -2.93
N PRO A 510 -2.28 16.35 -3.40
CA PRO A 510 -3.56 16.12 -2.71
C PRO A 510 -3.46 15.22 -1.49
N GLY A 511 -2.43 14.38 -1.37
CA GLY A 511 -2.32 13.40 -0.32
C GLY A 511 -3.37 12.28 -0.41
N LEU A 512 -3.26 11.31 0.47
CA LEU A 512 -4.26 10.27 0.63
C LEU A 512 -5.44 10.79 1.46
N ASN A 513 -6.66 10.48 1.03
CA ASN A 513 -7.87 10.74 1.81
C ASN A 513 -8.04 9.71 2.94
N ALA A 514 -9.05 9.91 3.80
CA ALA A 514 -9.25 9.08 4.99
C ALA A 514 -9.55 7.61 4.70
N ASP A 515 -10.09 7.29 3.53
CA ASP A 515 -10.37 5.91 3.11
C ASP A 515 -9.30 5.31 2.18
N LEU A 516 -8.24 6.07 1.89
CA LEU A 516 -7.10 5.71 1.05
C LEU A 516 -7.49 5.26 -0.38
N SER A 517 -8.66 5.66 -0.85
CA SER A 517 -9.20 5.23 -2.14
C SER A 517 -8.79 6.10 -3.32
N ASN A 518 -8.16 7.25 -3.06
CA ASN A 518 -7.65 8.15 -4.09
C ASN A 518 -6.18 7.91 -4.40
N GLN A 519 -5.69 8.54 -5.46
CA GLN A 519 -4.25 8.70 -5.70
C GLN A 519 -3.74 9.92 -4.94
N PRO A 520 -2.56 9.81 -4.26
CA PRO A 520 -1.97 10.94 -3.55
C PRO A 520 -1.23 11.92 -4.47
N TYR A 521 -1.44 11.84 -5.77
CA TYR A 521 -0.80 12.65 -6.81
C TYR A 521 -1.74 12.89 -7.99
N PHE A 522 -1.40 13.86 -8.82
CA PHE A 522 -2.05 14.13 -10.09
C PHE A 522 -1.32 13.45 -11.24
N VAL A 523 -2.05 13.06 -12.28
CA VAL A 523 -1.47 12.50 -13.50
C VAL A 523 -1.91 13.33 -14.71
N LEU A 524 -0.93 13.90 -15.42
CA LEU A 524 -1.13 14.61 -16.67
C LEU A 524 -0.85 13.68 -17.84
N ARG A 525 -1.81 13.57 -18.73
CA ARG A 525 -1.73 12.76 -19.94
C ARG A 525 -1.43 13.62 -21.17
N HIS A 526 -0.90 12.99 -22.21
CA HIS A 526 -0.74 13.64 -23.49
C HIS A 526 -2.09 14.05 -24.08
N ALA A 527 -2.09 15.17 -24.78
CA ALA A 527 -3.22 15.56 -25.60
C ALA A 527 -3.40 14.56 -26.75
N ARG A 528 -4.64 14.31 -27.15
CA ARG A 528 -4.90 13.46 -28.32
C ARG A 528 -4.22 14.05 -29.56
N ARG A 529 -3.67 13.18 -30.42
CA ARG A 529 -3.14 13.57 -31.74
C ARG A 529 -4.18 14.43 -32.46
N GLY A 530 -3.79 15.52 -33.05
CA GLY A 530 -4.68 16.52 -33.66
C GLY A 530 -4.79 17.82 -32.87
N ARG A 531 -4.85 17.80 -31.53
CA ARG A 531 -4.83 19.03 -30.71
C ARG A 531 -3.43 19.66 -30.58
N CYS A 532 -2.38 18.86 -30.76
CA CYS A 532 -1.02 19.33 -30.70
C CYS A 532 -0.57 19.91 -32.05
N ASP A 533 -1.02 19.31 -33.15
CA ASP A 533 -0.69 19.75 -34.51
C ASP A 533 -1.26 21.17 -34.79
N ASP A 534 -2.54 21.40 -34.39
CA ASP A 534 -3.17 22.72 -34.54
C ASP A 534 -2.46 23.86 -33.80
N ARG A 535 -1.84 23.58 -32.64
CA ARG A 535 -1.08 24.59 -31.89
C ARG A 535 0.29 24.90 -32.51
N HIS A 536 0.97 23.91 -33.02
CA HIS A 536 2.26 24.11 -33.67
C HIS A 536 2.11 24.87 -35.00
N ASP A 537 1.03 24.65 -35.74
CA ASP A 537 0.74 25.40 -36.96
C ASP A 537 0.35 26.85 -36.66
N LEU A 538 -0.42 27.12 -35.62
CA LEU A 538 -0.75 28.47 -35.18
C LEU A 538 0.50 29.23 -34.67
N GLN A 539 1.41 28.57 -33.97
CA GLN A 539 2.68 29.19 -33.53
C GLN A 539 3.64 29.46 -34.73
N ARG A 540 3.67 28.57 -35.72
CA ARG A 540 4.45 28.81 -36.96
C ARG A 540 3.86 29.95 -37.78
N MET A 541 2.54 30.09 -37.82
CA MET A 541 1.89 31.20 -38.54
C MET A 541 2.06 32.55 -37.83
N SER A 542 2.11 32.57 -36.49
CA SER A 542 2.33 33.79 -35.71
C SER A 542 3.80 34.21 -35.62
N GLY A 543 4.76 33.32 -35.84
CA GLY A 543 6.18 33.58 -35.87
C GLY A 543 6.71 34.00 -37.26
N ALA A 544 5.91 33.93 -38.31
CA ALA A 544 6.28 34.33 -39.67
C ALA A 544 5.88 35.79 -40.01
N SER A 545 5.38 36.55 -39.07
CA SER A 545 4.96 37.97 -39.22
C SER A 545 5.72 38.90 -38.28
N GLY A 546 7.00 38.60 -37.99
CA GLY A 546 7.90 39.49 -37.26
C GLY A 546 9.17 39.80 -38.04
#